data_f987fc38679f1523243bf5eaf24dfff5
#
_entry.id   f987fc38679f1523243bf5eaf24dfff5
#
_cell.length_a   1.000
_cell.length_b   1.000
_cell.length_c   1.000
_cell.angle_alpha   90.00
_cell.angle_beta   90.00
_cell.angle_gamma   90.00
#
_symmetry.space_group_name_H-M   'P 1'
#
loop_
_entity.id
_entity.type
_entity.pdbx_description
1 polymer ?
#
loop_
_entity_poly.entity_id
_entity_poly.type
_entity_poly.pdbx_seq_one_letter_code
_entity_poly.pdbx_strand_id
1 'polypeptide(L)'
;AGCNTGFFSVGAARMGISVVAIDTDPFVVASLWRMASQERLDILPLVVNLAQPSPPTGWRNQEYPSFLHRCHGAFDAVLMLALVHHLIATEGIPLFEIFRLAAEITRNLLVIEYIDPADQMFRCLARGRDYLFRNISRQAFEAAARAYFDIVRFQQVGPTRFVYAMARKINRF
;
A
#
# COMPACT_ATOMS: atom_id res chain seq x y z
N ALA A 1 -2.50 -1.27 3.13
CA ALA A 1 -1.18 -1.83 3.41
C ALA A 1 -0.38 -0.85 4.28
N GLY A 2 0.47 -1.37 5.21
CA GLY A 2 1.09 -0.54 6.24
C GLY A 2 0.04 -0.06 7.25
N CYS A 3 -0.70 -1.01 7.85
CA CYS A 3 -1.88 -0.65 8.66
C CYS A 3 -1.53 0.01 10.00
N ASN A 4 -0.29 -0.13 10.45
CA ASN A 4 0.16 0.35 11.75
C ASN A 4 -0.84 -0.08 12.85
N THR A 5 -1.17 0.78 13.80
CA THR A 5 -2.15 0.51 14.87
C THR A 5 -3.61 0.40 14.40
N GLY A 6 -3.87 0.50 13.10
CA GLY A 6 -5.18 0.23 12.49
C GLY A 6 -6.14 1.40 12.42
N PHE A 7 -5.68 2.64 12.57
CA PHE A 7 -6.55 3.82 12.57
C PHE A 7 -7.55 3.83 11.41
N PHE A 8 -7.07 3.69 10.18
CA PHE A 8 -7.94 3.66 8.99
C PHE A 8 -8.71 2.34 8.86
N SER A 9 -8.10 1.22 9.27
CA SER A 9 -8.73 -0.10 9.21
C SER A 9 -9.94 -0.18 10.12
N VAL A 10 -9.80 0.30 11.36
CA VAL A 10 -10.89 0.36 12.35
C VAL A 10 -11.99 1.33 11.90
N GLY A 11 -11.61 2.51 11.40
CA GLY A 11 -12.56 3.47 10.86
C GLY A 11 -13.41 2.89 9.73
N ALA A 12 -12.79 2.21 8.77
CA ALA A 12 -13.49 1.55 7.66
C ALA A 12 -14.40 0.41 8.15
N ALA A 13 -13.92 -0.44 9.05
CA ALA A 13 -14.70 -1.56 9.57
C ALA A 13 -15.93 -1.09 10.39
N ARG A 14 -15.80 -0.01 11.17
CA ARG A 14 -16.93 0.61 11.86
C ARG A 14 -18.00 1.19 10.91
N MET A 15 -17.63 1.44 9.65
CA MET A 15 -18.57 1.83 8.58
C MET A 15 -19.17 0.61 7.86
N GLY A 16 -18.90 -0.62 8.34
CA GLY A 16 -19.43 -1.85 7.75
C GLY A 16 -18.63 -2.40 6.57
N ILE A 17 -17.37 -1.96 6.40
CA ILE A 17 -16.48 -2.42 5.32
C ILE A 17 -15.64 -3.59 5.84
N SER A 18 -15.59 -4.70 5.09
CA SER A 18 -14.67 -5.81 5.35
C SER A 18 -13.25 -5.40 5.00
N VAL A 19 -12.31 -5.56 5.93
CA VAL A 19 -10.94 -5.03 5.81
C VAL A 19 -9.91 -6.14 5.92
N VAL A 20 -8.96 -6.20 4.97
CA VAL A 20 -7.69 -6.91 5.12
C VAL A 20 -6.62 -5.89 5.45
N ALA A 21 -6.04 -6.00 6.64
CA ALA A 21 -5.03 -5.07 7.15
C ALA A 21 -3.67 -5.75 7.23
N ILE A 22 -2.67 -5.24 6.52
CA ILE A 22 -1.32 -5.84 6.51
C ILE A 22 -0.27 -4.89 7.05
N ASP A 23 0.68 -5.44 7.80
CA ASP A 23 1.88 -4.74 8.26
C ASP A 23 3.04 -5.74 8.42
N THR A 24 4.27 -5.26 8.44
CA THR A 24 5.46 -6.08 8.70
C THR A 24 5.69 -6.31 10.18
N ASP A 25 5.17 -5.43 11.04
CA ASP A 25 5.35 -5.50 12.49
C ASP A 25 4.29 -6.40 13.15
N PRO A 26 4.68 -7.58 13.68
CA PRO A 26 3.74 -8.49 14.32
C PRO A 26 3.09 -7.90 15.58
N PHE A 27 3.72 -6.94 16.26
CA PHE A 27 3.15 -6.33 17.47
C PHE A 27 1.97 -5.43 17.15
N VAL A 28 2.07 -4.60 16.09
CA VAL A 28 0.95 -3.75 15.68
C VAL A 28 -0.19 -4.59 15.10
N VAL A 29 0.12 -5.64 14.34
CA VAL A 29 -0.88 -6.60 13.81
C VAL A 29 -1.61 -7.31 14.94
N ALA A 30 -0.89 -7.79 15.97
CA ALA A 30 -1.49 -8.44 17.13
C ALA A 30 -2.36 -7.47 17.95
N SER A 31 -1.94 -6.21 18.07
CA SER A 31 -2.74 -5.17 18.73
C SER A 31 -4.04 -4.91 17.99
N LEU A 32 -3.97 -4.76 16.65
CA LEU A 32 -5.14 -4.59 15.80
C LEU A 32 -6.08 -5.80 15.86
N TRP A 33 -5.53 -7.02 15.90
CA TRP A 33 -6.32 -8.24 16.04
C TRP A 33 -7.12 -8.26 17.36
N ARG A 34 -6.48 -7.90 18.49
CA ARG A 34 -7.17 -7.84 19.79
C ARG A 34 -8.30 -6.82 19.76
N MET A 35 -8.05 -5.62 19.23
CA MET A 35 -9.06 -4.56 19.11
C MET A 35 -10.23 -5.01 18.21
N ALA A 36 -9.93 -5.57 17.03
CA ALA A 36 -10.95 -6.06 16.12
C ALA A 36 -11.82 -7.16 16.76
N SER A 37 -11.19 -8.08 17.52
CA SER A 37 -11.90 -9.15 18.24
C SER A 37 -12.79 -8.61 19.36
N GLN A 38 -12.30 -7.65 20.14
CA GLN A 38 -13.06 -7.03 21.23
C GLN A 38 -14.28 -6.25 20.73
N GLU A 39 -14.11 -5.49 19.64
CA GLU A 39 -15.17 -4.69 19.03
C GLU A 39 -16.00 -5.46 17.99
N ARG A 40 -15.69 -6.72 17.72
CA ARG A 40 -16.33 -7.57 16.69
C ARG A 40 -16.32 -6.89 15.29
N LEU A 41 -15.19 -6.28 14.94
CA LEU A 41 -15.00 -5.64 13.65
C LEU A 41 -14.59 -6.68 12.59
N ASP A 42 -15.09 -6.52 11.37
CA ASP A 42 -14.71 -7.36 10.23
C ASP A 42 -13.35 -6.91 9.66
N ILE A 43 -12.30 -7.22 10.40
CA ILE A 43 -10.91 -6.95 10.02
C ILE A 43 -10.12 -8.26 10.07
N LEU A 44 -9.42 -8.60 9.01
CA LEU A 44 -8.42 -9.65 8.94
C LEU A 44 -7.01 -9.03 8.99
N PRO A 45 -6.37 -8.94 10.17
CA PRO A 45 -5.01 -8.45 10.29
C PRO A 45 -4.01 -9.55 9.95
N LEU A 46 -3.01 -9.25 9.13
CA LEU A 46 -1.99 -10.21 8.69
C LEU A 46 -0.59 -9.60 8.79
N VAL A 47 0.37 -10.39 9.25
CA VAL A 47 1.80 -10.03 9.18
C VAL A 47 2.29 -10.34 7.77
N VAL A 48 2.51 -9.31 6.97
CA VAL A 48 2.94 -9.44 5.57
C VAL A 48 3.95 -8.36 5.23
N ASN A 49 5.11 -8.78 4.71
CA ASN A 49 6.01 -7.86 4.01
C ASN A 49 5.59 -7.79 2.53
N LEU A 50 5.07 -6.63 2.12
CA LEU A 50 4.60 -6.45 0.73
C LEU A 50 5.74 -6.48 -0.30
N ALA A 51 6.98 -6.17 0.12
CA ALA A 51 8.16 -6.26 -0.74
C ALA A 51 8.65 -7.72 -0.89
N GLN A 52 8.33 -8.58 0.08
CA GLN A 52 8.73 -9.99 0.09
C GLN A 52 7.53 -10.86 0.53
N PRO A 53 6.44 -10.87 -0.25
CA PRO A 53 5.24 -11.62 0.10
C PRO A 53 5.48 -13.12 0.03
N SER A 54 4.68 -13.90 0.79
CA SER A 54 4.81 -15.36 0.79
C SER A 54 4.63 -15.93 -0.62
N PRO A 55 5.56 -16.80 -1.07
CA PRO A 55 5.46 -17.49 -2.35
C PRO A 55 4.37 -18.58 -2.32
N PRO A 56 4.07 -19.23 -3.44
CA PRO A 56 3.27 -20.43 -3.44
C PRO A 56 3.99 -21.55 -2.67
N THR A 57 3.24 -22.41 -1.98
CA THR A 57 3.79 -23.44 -1.09
C THR A 57 3.09 -24.79 -1.28
N GLY A 58 3.51 -25.80 -0.49
CA GLY A 58 3.02 -27.16 -0.55
C GLY A 58 3.77 -28.01 -1.55
N TRP A 59 3.24 -29.21 -1.87
CA TRP A 59 3.89 -30.13 -2.79
C TRP A 59 4.11 -29.48 -4.17
N ARG A 60 5.36 -29.43 -4.60
CA ARG A 60 5.81 -28.80 -5.85
C ARG A 60 5.42 -27.31 -5.97
N ASN A 61 5.19 -26.62 -4.86
CA ASN A 61 4.72 -25.21 -4.79
C ASN A 61 3.35 -24.99 -5.50
N GLN A 62 2.46 -25.98 -5.51
CA GLN A 62 1.20 -25.94 -6.26
C GLN A 62 -0.05 -26.08 -5.38
N GLU A 63 0.11 -26.40 -4.09
CA GLU A 63 -1.06 -26.62 -3.20
C GLU A 63 -1.68 -25.30 -2.70
N TYR A 64 -0.83 -24.33 -2.39
CA TYR A 64 -1.27 -23.03 -1.88
C TYR A 64 -0.73 -21.92 -2.79
N PRO A 65 -1.60 -21.07 -3.35
CA PRO A 65 -1.17 -19.95 -4.18
C PRO A 65 -0.42 -18.91 -3.33
N SER A 66 0.43 -18.10 -3.98
CA SER A 66 1.14 -17.00 -3.33
C SER A 66 0.17 -15.97 -2.73
N PHE A 67 0.64 -15.17 -1.78
CA PHE A 67 -0.15 -14.08 -1.22
C PHE A 67 -0.66 -13.13 -2.32
N LEU A 68 0.21 -12.70 -3.23
CA LEU A 68 -0.17 -11.79 -4.31
C LEU A 68 -1.18 -12.40 -5.28
N HIS A 69 -1.08 -13.68 -5.57
CA HIS A 69 -2.06 -14.36 -6.42
C HIS A 69 -3.46 -14.32 -5.78
N ARG A 70 -3.55 -14.52 -4.46
CA ARG A 70 -4.82 -14.41 -3.72
C ARG A 70 -5.36 -12.99 -3.65
N CYS A 71 -4.48 -11.99 -3.74
CA CYS A 71 -4.85 -10.57 -3.74
C CYS A 71 -5.28 -10.07 -5.12
N HIS A 72 -5.00 -10.80 -6.20
CA HIS A 72 -5.27 -10.34 -7.57
C HIS A 72 -6.75 -10.02 -7.77
N GLY A 73 -7.05 -8.75 -8.07
CA GLY A 73 -8.41 -8.25 -8.24
C GLY A 73 -9.33 -8.51 -7.04
N ALA A 74 -8.79 -8.60 -5.82
CA ALA A 74 -9.58 -8.98 -4.65
C ALA A 74 -10.23 -7.80 -3.93
N PHE A 75 -9.68 -6.59 -4.07
CA PHE A 75 -10.07 -5.45 -3.25
C PHE A 75 -10.77 -4.36 -4.06
N ASP A 76 -11.95 -3.92 -3.62
CA ASP A 76 -12.65 -2.78 -4.23
C ASP A 76 -11.88 -1.48 -4.01
N ALA A 77 -11.22 -1.35 -2.85
CA ALA A 77 -10.34 -0.23 -2.56
C ALA A 77 -9.06 -0.69 -1.87
N VAL A 78 -7.95 -0.03 -2.19
CA VAL A 78 -6.64 -0.25 -1.55
C VAL A 78 -6.12 1.06 -0.99
N LEU A 79 -5.62 1.03 0.25
CA LEU A 79 -4.98 2.15 0.91
C LEU A 79 -3.48 1.87 1.06
N MET A 80 -2.63 2.78 0.56
CA MET A 80 -1.17 2.79 0.68
C MET A 80 -0.71 4.13 1.25
N LEU A 81 -0.95 4.34 2.54
CA LEU A 81 -0.60 5.57 3.26
C LEU A 81 0.71 5.36 4.00
N ALA A 82 1.60 6.34 3.97
CA ALA A 82 2.93 6.31 4.57
C ALA A 82 3.76 5.04 4.22
N LEU A 83 3.53 4.43 3.05
CA LEU A 83 4.16 3.15 2.65
C LEU A 83 5.13 3.32 1.47
N VAL A 84 4.77 4.11 0.46
CA VAL A 84 5.49 4.16 -0.83
C VAL A 84 6.95 4.53 -0.65
N HIS A 85 7.26 5.47 0.23
CA HIS A 85 8.64 5.90 0.50
C HIS A 85 9.49 4.79 1.14
N HIS A 86 8.89 3.88 1.92
CA HIS A 86 9.58 2.68 2.41
C HIS A 86 9.89 1.72 1.26
N LEU A 87 8.92 1.45 0.38
CA LEU A 87 9.12 0.57 -0.77
C LEU A 87 10.23 1.09 -1.69
N ILE A 88 10.32 2.41 -1.88
CA ILE A 88 11.34 3.03 -2.71
C ILE A 88 12.69 3.08 -1.99
N ALA A 89 12.76 3.69 -0.80
CA ALA A 89 14.03 4.01 -0.15
C ALA A 89 14.67 2.83 0.57
N THR A 90 13.86 1.91 1.10
CA THR A 90 14.33 0.74 1.83
C THR A 90 14.46 -0.49 0.92
N GLU A 91 13.43 -0.77 0.14
CA GLU A 91 13.35 -1.99 -0.65
C GLU A 91 13.82 -1.80 -2.11
N GLY A 92 14.02 -0.55 -2.57
CA GLY A 92 14.50 -0.24 -3.91
C GLY A 92 13.49 -0.53 -5.01
N ILE A 93 12.20 -0.61 -4.70
CA ILE A 93 11.15 -0.95 -5.66
C ILE A 93 10.82 0.30 -6.50
N PRO A 94 10.90 0.23 -7.84
CA PRO A 94 10.58 1.35 -8.72
C PRO A 94 9.10 1.77 -8.61
N LEU A 95 8.81 3.06 -8.77
CA LEU A 95 7.44 3.60 -8.74
C LEU A 95 6.48 2.87 -9.68
N PHE A 96 6.94 2.54 -10.89
CA PHE A 96 6.14 1.84 -11.88
C PHE A 96 5.68 0.46 -11.36
N GLU A 97 6.57 -0.29 -10.71
CA GLU A 97 6.24 -1.60 -10.14
C GLU A 97 5.26 -1.50 -8.97
N ILE A 98 5.37 -0.43 -8.16
CA ILE A 98 4.43 -0.17 -7.08
C ILE A 98 3.02 0.07 -7.64
N PHE A 99 2.89 0.90 -8.69
CA PHE A 99 1.60 1.16 -9.33
C PHE A 99 1.07 -0.05 -10.10
N ARG A 100 1.95 -0.86 -10.71
CA ARG A 100 1.55 -2.12 -11.34
C ARG A 100 0.93 -3.07 -10.32
N LEU A 101 1.62 -3.30 -9.19
CA LEU A 101 1.09 -4.13 -8.11
C LEU A 101 -0.24 -3.57 -7.56
N ALA A 102 -0.29 -2.27 -7.28
CA ALA A 102 -1.52 -1.63 -6.83
C ALA A 102 -2.68 -1.88 -7.81
N ALA A 103 -2.41 -1.79 -9.11
CA ALA A 103 -3.40 -2.03 -10.15
C ALA A 103 -3.83 -3.50 -10.26
N GLU A 104 -2.94 -4.44 -10.01
CA GLU A 104 -3.25 -5.87 -10.03
C GLU A 104 -4.19 -6.27 -8.89
N ILE A 105 -4.09 -5.62 -7.73
CA ILE A 105 -4.88 -5.97 -6.54
C ILE A 105 -6.14 -5.11 -6.37
N THR A 106 -6.22 -3.93 -7.00
CA THR A 106 -7.32 -2.96 -6.87
C THR A 106 -8.34 -3.13 -7.99
N ARG A 107 -9.62 -3.20 -7.64
CA ARG A 107 -10.73 -3.17 -8.61
C ARG A 107 -11.11 -1.74 -9.01
N ASN A 108 -11.33 -0.88 -8.02
CA ASN A 108 -11.97 0.42 -8.25
C ASN A 108 -11.12 1.60 -7.79
N LEU A 109 -10.73 1.66 -6.52
CA LEU A 109 -10.16 2.84 -5.89
C LEU A 109 -8.80 2.55 -5.24
N LEU A 110 -7.81 3.34 -5.58
CA LEU A 110 -6.54 3.42 -4.88
C LEU A 110 -6.47 4.75 -4.10
N VAL A 111 -6.21 4.67 -2.79
CA VAL A 111 -5.82 5.83 -1.98
C VAL A 111 -4.35 5.67 -1.62
N ILE A 112 -3.52 6.59 -2.10
CA ILE A 112 -2.07 6.46 -1.99
C ILE A 112 -1.43 7.78 -1.59
N GLU A 113 -0.41 7.73 -0.74
CA GLU A 113 0.33 8.90 -0.30
C GLU A 113 1.66 9.01 -1.05
N TYR A 114 1.89 10.18 -1.66
CA TYR A 114 3.21 10.61 -2.12
C TYR A 114 3.90 11.38 -1.02
N ILE A 115 5.14 11.01 -0.75
CA ILE A 115 6.04 11.71 0.17
C ILE A 115 7.27 12.11 -0.63
N ASP A 116 7.53 13.43 -0.65
CA ASP A 116 8.66 14.00 -1.38
C ASP A 116 10.00 13.53 -0.78
N PRO A 117 11.04 13.25 -1.59
CA PRO A 117 12.38 12.94 -1.08
C PRO A 117 12.99 13.99 -0.14
N ALA A 118 12.50 15.24 -0.17
CA ALA A 118 12.89 16.27 0.80
C ALA A 118 12.28 16.07 2.19
N ASP A 119 11.28 15.17 2.36
CA ASP A 119 10.69 14.85 3.65
C ASP A 119 11.72 14.26 4.62
N GLN A 120 11.64 14.67 5.90
CA GLN A 120 12.59 14.23 6.92
C GLN A 120 12.60 12.70 7.07
N MET A 121 11.44 12.04 7.05
CA MET A 121 11.36 10.58 7.16
C MET A 121 11.95 9.89 5.93
N PHE A 122 11.71 10.44 4.73
CA PHE A 122 12.32 9.90 3.51
C PHE A 122 13.85 9.97 3.59
N ARG A 123 14.40 11.11 4.01
CA ARG A 123 15.87 11.28 4.19
C ARG A 123 16.44 10.32 5.22
N CYS A 124 15.76 10.11 6.34
CA CYS A 124 16.16 9.11 7.34
C CYS A 124 16.26 7.70 6.73
N LEU A 125 15.31 7.31 5.87
CA LEU A 125 15.33 6.02 5.18
C LEU A 125 16.39 5.95 4.08
N ALA A 126 16.64 7.06 3.39
CA ALA A 126 17.67 7.15 2.35
C ALA A 126 19.10 6.97 2.90
N ARG A 127 19.33 7.27 4.18
CA ARG A 127 20.62 7.07 4.87
C ARG A 127 21.79 7.68 4.09
N GLY A 128 21.66 8.93 3.64
CA GLY A 128 22.69 9.64 2.85
C GLY A 128 22.76 9.25 1.38
N ARG A 129 21.86 8.38 0.89
CA ARG A 129 21.76 7.99 -0.53
C ARG A 129 20.75 8.85 -1.30
N ASP A 130 20.50 10.09 -0.83
CA ASP A 130 19.49 11.00 -1.40
C ASP A 130 19.68 11.21 -2.92
N TYR A 131 20.90 11.10 -3.41
CA TYR A 131 21.22 11.24 -4.83
C TYR A 131 20.54 10.20 -5.72
N LEU A 132 20.19 9.01 -5.18
CA LEU A 132 19.49 7.95 -5.92
C LEU A 132 18.01 8.31 -6.17
N PHE A 133 17.45 9.21 -5.38
CA PHE A 133 16.02 9.52 -5.37
C PHE A 133 15.69 10.88 -6.00
N ARG A 134 16.68 11.56 -6.62
CA ARG A 134 16.49 12.87 -7.26
C ARG A 134 15.43 12.90 -8.35
N ASN A 135 15.20 11.76 -8.99
CA ASN A 135 14.19 11.60 -10.04
C ASN A 135 12.80 11.24 -9.50
N ILE A 136 12.66 11.05 -8.19
CA ILE A 136 11.38 10.78 -7.53
C ILE A 136 10.70 12.12 -7.25
N SER A 137 10.14 12.73 -8.28
CA SER A 137 9.33 13.93 -8.13
C SER A 137 7.85 13.61 -8.11
N ARG A 138 7.04 14.55 -7.66
CA ARG A 138 5.57 14.44 -7.75
C ARG A 138 5.10 14.20 -9.18
N GLN A 139 5.73 14.85 -10.17
CA GLN A 139 5.41 14.63 -11.58
C GLN A 139 5.75 13.20 -12.03
N ALA A 140 6.90 12.67 -11.62
CA ALA A 140 7.25 11.27 -11.91
C ALA A 140 6.28 10.27 -11.25
N PHE A 141 5.85 10.55 -10.02
CA PHE A 141 4.83 9.77 -9.31
C PHE A 141 3.49 9.78 -10.06
N GLU A 142 2.99 10.96 -10.44
CA GLU A 142 1.75 11.10 -11.19
C GLU A 142 1.84 10.47 -12.59
N ALA A 143 2.99 10.57 -13.27
CA ALA A 143 3.21 9.94 -14.56
C ALA A 143 3.16 8.41 -14.47
N ALA A 144 3.82 7.82 -13.45
CA ALA A 144 3.75 6.37 -13.19
C ALA A 144 2.33 5.90 -12.85
N ALA A 145 1.60 6.70 -12.04
CA ALA A 145 0.22 6.42 -11.68
C ALA A 145 -0.70 6.38 -12.90
N ARG A 146 -0.55 7.34 -13.82
CA ARG A 146 -1.41 7.51 -15.01
C ARG A 146 -1.34 6.33 -15.99
N ALA A 147 -0.35 5.46 -15.88
CA ALA A 147 -0.31 4.22 -16.65
C ALA A 147 -1.47 3.27 -16.30
N TYR A 148 -1.95 3.31 -15.05
CA TYR A 148 -2.91 2.35 -14.51
C TYR A 148 -4.17 2.98 -13.91
N PHE A 149 -4.09 4.26 -13.51
CA PHE A 149 -5.14 4.95 -12.77
C PHE A 149 -5.42 6.34 -13.35
N ASP A 150 -6.64 6.81 -13.15
CA ASP A 150 -7.04 8.20 -13.33
C ASP A 150 -7.03 8.91 -11.97
N ILE A 151 -6.32 10.03 -11.88
CA ILE A 151 -6.27 10.83 -10.65
C ILE A 151 -7.60 11.57 -10.52
N VAL A 152 -8.42 11.16 -9.54
CA VAL A 152 -9.75 11.76 -9.28
C VAL A 152 -9.61 13.00 -8.41
N ARG A 153 -8.79 12.88 -7.36
CA ARG A 153 -8.57 13.97 -6.38
C ARG A 153 -7.20 13.80 -5.75
N PHE A 154 -6.60 14.91 -5.36
CA PHE A 154 -5.48 14.92 -4.44
C PHE A 154 -5.64 16.01 -3.38
N GLN A 155 -4.98 15.85 -2.26
CA GLN A 155 -4.93 16.81 -1.19
C GLN A 155 -3.53 16.86 -0.59
N GLN A 156 -3.01 18.08 -0.42
CA GLN A 156 -1.78 18.28 0.35
C GLN A 156 -2.12 18.15 1.83
N VAL A 157 -1.41 17.26 2.53
CA VAL A 157 -1.62 16.97 3.96
C VAL A 157 -0.42 17.39 4.82
N GLY A 158 0.61 17.92 4.17
CA GLY A 158 1.82 18.45 4.81
C GLY A 158 2.69 19.15 3.78
N PRO A 159 3.79 19.81 4.19
CA PRO A 159 4.68 20.55 3.27
C PRO A 159 5.21 19.69 2.12
N THR A 160 5.46 18.41 2.39
CA THR A 160 6.10 17.43 1.51
C THR A 160 5.22 16.22 1.22
N ARG A 161 3.93 16.24 1.60
CA ARG A 161 3.05 15.07 1.59
C ARG A 161 1.73 15.35 0.87
N PHE A 162 1.35 14.44 0.00
CA PHE A 162 0.12 14.52 -0.80
C PHE A 162 -0.59 13.17 -0.78
N VAL A 163 -1.87 13.17 -0.47
CA VAL A 163 -2.74 11.99 -0.58
C VAL A 163 -3.55 12.09 -1.86
N TYR A 164 -3.58 11.02 -2.61
CA TYR A 164 -4.30 10.88 -3.87
C TYR A 164 -5.41 9.86 -3.75
N ALA A 165 -6.56 10.16 -4.32
CA ALA A 165 -7.62 9.20 -4.64
C ALA A 165 -7.60 8.99 -6.16
N MET A 166 -7.44 7.74 -6.58
CA MET A 166 -7.24 7.37 -7.99
C MET A 166 -8.20 6.26 -8.38
N ALA A 167 -8.91 6.41 -9.48
CA ALA A 167 -9.78 5.38 -10.04
C ALA A 167 -8.98 4.42 -10.91
N ARG A 168 -9.23 3.12 -10.78
CA ARG A 168 -8.60 2.10 -11.63
C ARG A 168 -9.08 2.25 -13.05
N LYS A 169 -8.15 2.34 -14.01
CA LYS A 169 -8.50 2.33 -15.43
C LYS A 169 -9.06 0.96 -15.82
N ILE A 170 -10.23 0.97 -16.39
CA ILE A 170 -10.79 -0.23 -17.02
C ILE A 170 -10.10 -0.34 -18.39
N ASN A 171 -9.20 -1.30 -18.53
CA ASN A 171 -8.68 -1.64 -19.85
C ASN A 171 -9.88 -2.15 -20.67
N ARG A 172 -10.39 -1.30 -21.56
CA ARG A 172 -11.28 -1.76 -22.63
C ARG A 172 -10.38 -2.45 -23.66
N PHE A 173 -10.23 -3.74 -23.54
CA PHE A 173 -9.77 -4.57 -24.65
C PHE A 173 -10.94 -4.82 -25.61
#